data_9c0ff8f8fb2d9df60b3d2deb08a2af05
#
_entry.id   9c0ff8f8fb2d9df60b3d2deb08a2af05
#
_cell.length_a   1.000
_cell.length_b   1.000
_cell.length_c   1.000
_cell.angle_alpha   90.00
_cell.angle_beta   90.00
_cell.angle_gamma   90.00
#
_symmetry.space_group_name_H-M   'P 1'
#
loop_
_entity.id
_entity.type
_entity.pdbx_description
1 polymer ?
#
loop_
_entity_poly.entity_id
_entity_poly.type
_entity_poly.pdbx_seq_one_letter_code
_entity_poly.pdbx_strand_id
1 'polypeptide(L)'
;ANEVDRWLDRIDSSEPIGVLFSGGIDSGGVFLTVYHCLLKRGESPARLKAFCLTVDGQSADAEQARRFLDELDLGMFLETVDVPLGALDYREAIRVIEDYKPLDVQSATVALALCRAIRERYPDWKYLVDGDGGDENLKDYPIEENPELTIRSVLNNLMLYHEGWGVDAVKHSLTYSGGQSRGHVRTFAPARTLEFSGFSPYALPNVIEVAEGIPFIELTDWDHDRLYSLKGEVVRRGVEAVTGITMPVFEKRRFQNGAVDGRTFENVFPTDEREYRRAFAALYE
;
A
#
# COMPACT_ATOMS: atom_id res chain seq x y z
N ALA A 1 13.56 -6.30 -6.72
CA ALA A 1 14.40 -7.37 -6.14
C ALA A 1 15.71 -6.81 -5.56
N ASN A 2 16.52 -6.06 -6.31
CA ASN A 2 17.82 -5.58 -5.81
C ASN A 2 17.71 -4.75 -4.53
N GLU A 3 16.72 -3.86 -4.43
CA GLU A 3 16.51 -3.05 -3.24
C GLU A 3 16.01 -3.88 -2.04
N VAL A 4 15.19 -4.89 -2.30
CA VAL A 4 14.75 -5.86 -1.28
C VAL A 4 15.96 -6.67 -0.79
N ASP A 5 16.83 -7.12 -1.69
CA ASP A 5 18.03 -7.88 -1.33
C ASP A 5 19.00 -7.05 -0.47
N ARG A 6 19.24 -5.78 -0.84
CA ARG A 6 20.02 -4.83 -0.04
C ARG A 6 19.41 -4.51 1.33
N TRP A 7 18.08 -4.48 1.41
CA TRP A 7 17.40 -4.29 2.68
C TRP A 7 17.56 -5.54 3.58
N LEU A 8 17.45 -6.74 3.01
CA LEU A 8 17.66 -8.00 3.71
C LEU A 8 19.11 -8.13 4.24
N ASP A 9 20.12 -7.55 3.57
CA ASP A 9 21.50 -7.51 4.07
C ASP A 9 21.66 -6.80 5.42
N ARG A 10 20.70 -6.00 5.81
CA ARG A 10 20.69 -5.21 7.06
C ARG A 10 19.90 -5.87 8.18
N ILE A 11 19.27 -6.99 7.90
CA ILE A 11 18.37 -7.70 8.82
C ILE A 11 18.97 -9.05 9.15
N ASP A 12 19.00 -9.38 10.43
CA ASP A 12 19.44 -10.72 10.84
C ASP A 12 18.51 -11.78 10.22
N SER A 13 19.12 -12.86 9.72
CA SER A 13 18.40 -13.93 9.03
C SER A 13 17.43 -14.71 9.93
N SER A 14 17.49 -14.53 11.23
CA SER A 14 16.53 -15.07 12.20
C SER A 14 15.31 -14.18 12.44
N GLU A 15 15.38 -12.90 12.08
CA GLU A 15 14.30 -11.95 12.34
C GLU A 15 13.11 -12.20 11.40
N PRO A 16 11.89 -12.25 11.92
CA PRO A 16 10.68 -12.41 11.11
C PRO A 16 10.35 -11.13 10.34
N ILE A 17 9.66 -11.30 9.22
CA ILE A 17 9.25 -10.23 8.32
C ILE A 17 7.74 -10.33 8.07
N GLY A 18 7.00 -9.27 8.38
CA GLY A 18 5.59 -9.14 8.01
C GLY A 18 5.41 -8.34 6.73
N VAL A 19 4.53 -8.78 5.84
CA VAL A 19 4.05 -7.99 4.70
C VAL A 19 2.62 -7.58 4.96
N LEU A 20 2.32 -6.29 4.88
CA LEU A 20 0.95 -5.78 4.91
C LEU A 20 0.32 -6.10 3.54
N PHE A 21 -0.65 -7.01 3.54
CA PHE A 21 -1.02 -7.75 2.34
C PHE A 21 -2.52 -7.70 2.07
N SER A 22 -2.92 -7.09 0.96
CA SER A 22 -4.30 -7.04 0.48
C SER A 22 -4.61 -8.03 -0.65
N GLY A 23 -3.58 -8.72 -1.17
CA GLY A 23 -3.70 -9.52 -2.39
C GLY A 23 -3.82 -8.70 -3.67
N GLY A 24 -3.60 -7.38 -3.61
CA GLY A 24 -3.50 -6.50 -4.77
C GLY A 24 -2.15 -6.60 -5.48
N ILE A 25 -2.04 -5.94 -6.63
CA ILE A 25 -0.85 -5.97 -7.49
C ILE A 25 0.41 -5.58 -6.71
N ASP A 26 0.36 -4.48 -5.95
CA ASP A 26 1.53 -3.92 -5.29
C ASP A 26 1.99 -4.80 -4.12
N SER A 27 1.09 -5.11 -3.20
CA SER A 27 1.40 -5.99 -2.07
C SER A 27 1.77 -7.41 -2.51
N GLY A 28 1.15 -7.91 -3.59
CA GLY A 28 1.48 -9.19 -4.22
C GLY A 28 2.88 -9.21 -4.80
N GLY A 29 3.23 -8.18 -5.58
CA GLY A 29 4.57 -8.02 -6.15
C GLY A 29 5.66 -7.93 -5.09
N VAL A 30 5.38 -7.18 -4.00
CA VAL A 30 6.30 -7.07 -2.85
C VAL A 30 6.47 -8.42 -2.15
N PHE A 31 5.36 -9.10 -1.80
CA PHE A 31 5.41 -10.40 -1.13
C PHE A 31 6.23 -11.41 -1.92
N LEU A 32 5.94 -11.59 -3.21
CA LEU A 32 6.65 -12.54 -4.05
C LEU A 32 8.13 -12.18 -4.24
N THR A 33 8.45 -10.89 -4.30
CA THR A 33 9.84 -10.44 -4.39
C THR A 33 10.61 -10.74 -3.10
N VAL A 34 10.03 -10.48 -1.93
CA VAL A 34 10.66 -10.81 -0.63
C VAL A 34 10.83 -12.32 -0.51
N TYR A 35 9.77 -13.08 -0.79
CA TYR A 35 9.80 -14.54 -0.79
C TYR A 35 10.93 -15.11 -1.66
N HIS A 36 11.01 -14.63 -2.91
CA HIS A 36 12.07 -15.03 -3.84
C HIS A 36 13.47 -14.68 -3.32
N CYS A 37 13.67 -13.46 -2.81
CA CYS A 37 14.95 -13.05 -2.27
C CYS A 37 15.39 -13.93 -1.10
N LEU A 38 14.49 -14.30 -0.19
CA LEU A 38 14.79 -15.24 0.89
C LEU A 38 15.24 -16.59 0.37
N LEU A 39 14.51 -17.17 -0.60
CA LEU A 39 14.89 -18.46 -1.20
C LEU A 39 16.25 -18.38 -1.90
N LYS A 40 16.49 -17.33 -2.69
CA LYS A 40 17.76 -17.10 -3.41
C LYS A 40 18.95 -17.01 -2.45
N ARG A 41 18.73 -16.46 -1.26
CA ARG A 41 19.74 -16.33 -0.19
C ARG A 41 19.94 -17.63 0.60
N GLY A 42 19.12 -18.64 0.35
CA GLY A 42 19.11 -19.88 1.14
C GLY A 42 18.54 -19.69 2.55
N GLU A 43 17.80 -18.60 2.77
CA GLU A 43 17.13 -18.32 4.03
C GLU A 43 15.77 -19.01 4.09
N SER A 44 15.31 -19.31 5.30
CA SER A 44 14.01 -19.95 5.48
C SER A 44 12.87 -19.00 5.11
N PRO A 45 11.99 -19.34 4.15
CA PRO A 45 10.80 -18.52 3.87
C PRO A 45 9.79 -18.52 5.03
N ALA A 46 9.89 -19.43 6.00
CA ALA A 46 9.01 -19.49 7.17
C ALA A 46 9.12 -18.23 8.06
N ARG A 47 10.16 -17.42 7.88
CA ARG A 47 10.28 -16.11 8.54
C ARG A 47 9.35 -15.03 7.93
N LEU A 48 8.73 -15.28 6.77
CA LEU A 48 7.83 -14.37 6.09
C LEU A 48 6.38 -14.65 6.45
N LYS A 49 5.58 -13.61 6.64
CA LYS A 49 4.14 -13.69 6.84
C LYS A 49 3.42 -12.56 6.11
N ALA A 50 2.29 -12.89 5.50
CA ALA A 50 1.39 -11.94 4.87
C ALA A 50 0.24 -11.62 5.84
N PHE A 51 0.15 -10.41 6.33
CA PHE A 51 -0.89 -9.97 7.25
C PHE A 51 -1.99 -9.23 6.51
N CYS A 52 -3.23 -9.65 6.69
CA CYS A 52 -4.41 -9.00 6.15
C CYS A 52 -5.42 -8.72 7.27
N LEU A 53 -5.99 -7.50 7.27
CA LEU A 53 -6.97 -7.08 8.26
C LEU A 53 -8.36 -7.65 7.93
N THR A 54 -9.06 -8.10 8.95
CA THR A 54 -10.52 -8.27 8.94
C THR A 54 -11.12 -7.42 10.06
N VAL A 55 -12.32 -6.91 9.83
CA VAL A 55 -13.08 -6.15 10.83
C VAL A 55 -14.39 -6.88 11.09
N ASP A 56 -14.61 -7.27 12.34
CA ASP A 56 -15.74 -8.11 12.74
C ASP A 56 -15.90 -9.38 11.86
N GLY A 57 -14.75 -9.98 11.51
CA GLY A 57 -14.67 -11.22 10.72
C GLY A 57 -14.89 -11.03 9.21
N GLN A 58 -14.98 -9.80 8.70
CA GLN A 58 -15.26 -9.51 7.30
C GLN A 58 -14.16 -8.67 6.65
N SER A 59 -13.79 -9.03 5.42
CA SER A 59 -12.90 -8.22 4.58
C SER A 59 -12.87 -8.80 3.16
N ALA A 60 -13.15 -7.97 2.17
CA ALA A 60 -13.00 -8.35 0.77
C ALA A 60 -11.52 -8.50 0.39
N ASP A 61 -10.63 -7.74 1.04
CA ASP A 61 -9.19 -7.88 0.86
C ASP A 61 -8.68 -9.22 1.42
N ALA A 62 -9.24 -9.70 2.53
CA ALA A 62 -8.84 -11.00 3.08
C ALA A 62 -9.24 -12.18 2.17
N GLU A 63 -10.39 -12.09 1.50
CA GLU A 63 -10.79 -13.06 0.49
C GLU A 63 -9.85 -13.03 -0.73
N GLN A 64 -9.51 -11.84 -1.21
CA GLN A 64 -8.58 -11.65 -2.32
C GLN A 64 -7.17 -12.11 -1.95
N ALA A 65 -6.69 -11.76 -0.75
CA ALA A 65 -5.39 -12.18 -0.24
C ALA A 65 -5.28 -13.71 -0.15
N ARG A 66 -6.32 -14.36 0.34
CA ARG A 66 -6.38 -15.83 0.39
C ARG A 66 -6.33 -16.43 -1.01
N ARG A 67 -7.20 -15.95 -1.89
CA ARG A 67 -7.22 -16.42 -3.28
C ARG A 67 -5.87 -16.24 -3.98
N PHE A 68 -5.22 -15.09 -3.79
CA PHE A 68 -3.90 -14.80 -4.37
C PHE A 68 -2.86 -15.84 -3.94
N LEU A 69 -2.78 -16.13 -2.65
CA LEU A 69 -1.77 -17.04 -2.11
C LEU A 69 -2.12 -18.51 -2.37
N ASP A 70 -3.41 -18.88 -2.35
CA ASP A 70 -3.84 -20.26 -2.65
C ASP A 70 -3.60 -20.63 -4.13
N GLU A 71 -3.77 -19.70 -5.08
CA GLU A 71 -3.44 -19.92 -6.50
C GLU A 71 -1.95 -20.19 -6.72
N LEU A 72 -1.09 -19.87 -5.75
CA LEU A 72 0.35 -20.08 -5.79
C LEU A 72 0.85 -21.18 -4.82
N ASP A 73 -0.04 -21.90 -4.19
CA ASP A 73 0.29 -22.86 -3.12
C ASP A 73 1.04 -22.23 -1.92
N LEU A 74 0.82 -20.93 -1.69
CA LEU A 74 1.45 -20.13 -0.63
C LEU A 74 0.48 -19.72 0.50
N GLY A 75 -0.71 -20.31 0.55
CA GLY A 75 -1.76 -19.98 1.52
C GLY A 75 -1.31 -20.08 2.98
N MET A 76 -0.31 -20.92 3.28
CA MET A 76 0.28 -21.07 4.62
C MET A 76 0.95 -19.80 5.16
N PHE A 77 1.29 -18.84 4.30
CA PHE A 77 1.89 -17.58 4.70
C PHE A 77 0.86 -16.53 5.12
N LEU A 78 -0.42 -16.73 4.76
CA LEU A 78 -1.46 -15.77 5.09
C LEU A 78 -1.86 -15.87 6.56
N GLU A 79 -1.90 -14.71 7.20
CA GLU A 79 -2.52 -14.55 8.51
C GLU A 79 -3.53 -13.41 8.47
N THR A 80 -4.79 -13.75 8.65
CA THR A 80 -5.84 -12.77 8.85
C THR A 80 -5.86 -12.31 10.30
N VAL A 81 -5.85 -11.01 10.50
CA VAL A 81 -5.87 -10.38 11.82
C VAL A 81 -7.22 -9.71 11.99
N ASP A 82 -8.05 -10.28 12.86
CA ASP A 82 -9.38 -9.75 13.12
C ASP A 82 -9.37 -8.72 14.24
N VAL A 83 -10.04 -7.60 14.00
CA VAL A 83 -10.22 -6.53 14.98
C VAL A 83 -11.69 -6.14 15.07
N PRO A 84 -12.17 -5.73 16.25
CA PRO A 84 -13.52 -5.17 16.36
C PRO A 84 -13.60 -3.81 15.68
N LEU A 85 -14.78 -3.44 15.18
CA LEU A 85 -15.03 -2.13 14.55
C LEU A 85 -14.54 -0.95 15.43
N GLY A 86 -14.70 -1.06 16.73
CA GLY A 86 -14.25 -0.04 17.69
C GLY A 86 -12.74 0.18 17.76
N ALA A 87 -11.93 -0.68 17.11
CA ALA A 87 -10.50 -0.50 16.99
C ALA A 87 -10.11 0.50 15.88
N LEU A 88 -11.05 0.89 15.01
CA LEU A 88 -10.84 1.86 13.95
C LEU A 88 -11.11 3.27 14.47
N ASP A 89 -10.08 3.96 14.94
CA ASP A 89 -10.16 5.33 15.43
C ASP A 89 -9.45 6.31 14.48
N TYR A 90 -10.22 7.00 13.64
CA TYR A 90 -9.70 7.97 12.70
C TYR A 90 -9.08 9.21 13.38
N ARG A 91 -9.51 9.56 14.59
CA ARG A 91 -8.95 10.70 15.35
C ARG A 91 -7.57 10.37 15.88
N GLU A 92 -7.37 9.13 16.30
CA GLU A 92 -6.04 8.66 16.65
C GLU A 92 -5.12 8.64 15.44
N ALA A 93 -5.62 8.18 14.28
CA ALA A 93 -4.85 8.22 13.04
C ALA A 93 -4.44 9.65 12.68
N ILE A 94 -5.34 10.63 12.76
CA ILE A 94 -5.02 12.06 12.55
C ILE A 94 -3.86 12.50 13.45
N ARG A 95 -3.87 12.11 14.72
CA ARG A 95 -2.79 12.45 15.66
C ARG A 95 -1.47 11.79 15.28
N VAL A 96 -1.50 10.55 14.81
CA VAL A 96 -0.30 9.79 14.44
C VAL A 96 0.35 10.33 13.18
N ILE A 97 -0.47 10.66 12.16
CA ILE A 97 0.06 11.10 10.85
C ILE A 97 0.16 12.63 10.74
N GLU A 98 -0.40 13.38 11.69
CA GLU A 98 -0.47 14.85 11.67
C GLU A 98 -1.01 15.41 10.35
N ASP A 99 -2.02 14.73 9.78
CA ASP A 99 -2.71 15.15 8.56
C ASP A 99 -4.23 15.00 8.75
N TYR A 100 -5.01 15.72 7.95
CA TYR A 100 -6.47 15.71 7.97
C TYR A 100 -7.10 15.38 6.61
N LYS A 101 -6.31 15.01 5.62
CA LYS A 101 -6.84 14.59 4.31
C LYS A 101 -7.61 13.28 4.47
N PRO A 102 -8.90 13.23 4.07
CA PRO A 102 -9.74 12.06 4.32
C PRO A 102 -9.09 10.74 3.88
N LEU A 103 -8.57 10.70 2.66
CA LEU A 103 -8.00 9.49 2.09
C LEU A 103 -6.77 8.98 2.88
N ASP A 104 -5.90 9.88 3.31
CA ASP A 104 -4.70 9.53 4.06
C ASP A 104 -5.07 9.10 5.49
N VAL A 105 -6.04 9.80 6.13
CA VAL A 105 -6.56 9.41 7.44
C VAL A 105 -7.25 8.05 7.42
N GLN A 106 -8.08 7.79 6.42
CA GLN A 106 -8.77 6.50 6.25
C GLN A 106 -7.77 5.35 6.11
N SER A 107 -6.77 5.52 5.24
CA SER A 107 -5.73 4.51 5.04
C SER A 107 -4.89 4.30 6.30
N ALA A 108 -4.49 5.39 6.97
CA ALA A 108 -3.73 5.33 8.21
C ALA A 108 -4.51 4.67 9.35
N THR A 109 -5.83 4.89 9.44
CA THR A 109 -6.70 4.25 10.45
C THR A 109 -6.67 2.72 10.32
N VAL A 110 -6.84 2.24 9.11
CA VAL A 110 -6.80 0.79 8.80
C VAL A 110 -5.41 0.22 9.07
N ALA A 111 -4.36 0.90 8.62
CA ALA A 111 -2.97 0.47 8.85
C ALA A 111 -2.62 0.46 10.34
N LEU A 112 -3.06 1.47 11.11
CA LEU A 112 -2.81 1.55 12.55
C LEU A 112 -3.48 0.41 13.31
N ALA A 113 -4.74 0.09 12.97
CA ALA A 113 -5.47 -1.03 13.57
C ALA A 113 -4.77 -2.36 13.28
N LEU A 114 -4.35 -2.58 12.01
CA LEU A 114 -3.61 -3.78 11.62
C LEU A 114 -2.25 -3.88 12.35
N CYS A 115 -1.46 -2.82 12.33
CA CYS A 115 -0.15 -2.81 13.00
C CYS A 115 -0.28 -3.03 14.51
N ARG A 116 -1.30 -2.45 15.15
CA ARG A 116 -1.58 -2.68 16.59
C ARG A 116 -1.87 -4.15 16.88
N ALA A 117 -2.77 -4.74 16.12
CA ALA A 117 -3.13 -6.14 16.30
C ALA A 117 -1.96 -7.10 15.99
N ILE A 118 -1.09 -6.75 15.03
CA ILE A 118 0.17 -7.48 14.81
C ILE A 118 1.09 -7.34 16.03
N ARG A 119 1.25 -6.14 16.58
CA ARG A 119 2.10 -5.89 17.76
C ARG A 119 1.63 -6.67 18.99
N GLU A 120 0.31 -6.71 19.23
CA GLU A 120 -0.28 -7.47 20.33
C GLU A 120 -0.02 -8.98 20.20
N ARG A 121 -0.10 -9.50 18.98
CA ARG A 121 0.09 -10.91 18.68
C ARG A 121 1.55 -11.34 18.58
N TYR A 122 2.40 -10.43 18.10
CA TYR A 122 3.81 -10.64 17.84
C TYR A 122 4.66 -9.50 18.44
N PRO A 123 4.80 -9.47 19.77
CA PRO A 123 5.46 -8.35 20.46
C PRO A 123 6.93 -8.15 20.08
N ASP A 124 7.61 -9.22 19.65
CA ASP A 124 9.03 -9.19 19.31
C ASP A 124 9.32 -8.91 17.82
N TRP A 125 8.29 -8.84 16.97
CA TRP A 125 8.48 -8.56 15.55
C TRP A 125 8.89 -7.11 15.32
N LYS A 126 9.84 -6.91 14.39
CA LYS A 126 10.43 -5.59 14.14
C LYS A 126 10.13 -5.04 12.76
N TYR A 127 9.99 -5.92 11.75
CA TYR A 127 10.01 -5.51 10.35
C TYR A 127 8.66 -5.72 9.67
N LEU A 128 8.14 -4.63 9.08
CA LEU A 128 6.95 -4.67 8.23
C LEU A 128 7.29 -4.10 6.86
N VAL A 129 6.78 -4.75 5.83
CA VAL A 129 6.93 -4.37 4.42
C VAL A 129 5.55 -4.11 3.83
N ASP A 130 5.45 -3.11 2.98
CA ASP A 130 4.19 -2.72 2.32
C ASP A 130 4.36 -2.44 0.83
N GLY A 131 3.24 -2.24 0.13
CA GLY A 131 3.17 -1.92 -1.28
C GLY A 131 3.02 -0.43 -1.59
N ASP A 132 3.16 0.44 -0.60
CA ASP A 132 2.99 1.89 -0.77
C ASP A 132 3.97 2.47 -1.80
N GLY A 133 3.50 3.42 -2.58
CA GLY A 133 4.26 4.00 -3.68
C GLY A 133 4.06 3.28 -5.04
N GLY A 134 3.43 2.10 -5.06
CA GLY A 134 3.17 1.36 -6.29
C GLY A 134 2.24 2.11 -7.23
N ASP A 135 1.12 2.62 -6.72
CA ASP A 135 0.15 3.40 -7.50
C ASP A 135 0.78 4.69 -8.02
N GLU A 136 1.49 5.39 -7.16
CA GLU A 136 2.12 6.66 -7.48
C GLU A 136 3.19 6.52 -8.57
N ASN A 137 4.03 5.53 -8.47
CA ASN A 137 5.19 5.39 -9.33
C ASN A 137 4.89 4.61 -10.62
N LEU A 138 3.92 3.71 -10.61
CA LEU A 138 3.49 2.96 -11.79
C LEU A 138 2.23 3.54 -12.47
N LYS A 139 1.90 4.79 -12.14
CA LYS A 139 0.97 5.65 -12.86
C LYS A 139 -0.47 5.12 -12.91
N ASP A 140 -0.94 4.58 -11.79
CA ASP A 140 -2.28 4.04 -11.66
C ASP A 140 -3.14 4.91 -10.73
N TYR A 141 -3.57 6.05 -11.24
CA TYR A 141 -4.46 6.95 -10.51
C TYR A 141 -5.92 6.85 -10.98
N PRO A 142 -6.88 6.99 -10.08
CA PRO A 142 -8.30 7.07 -10.42
C PRO A 142 -8.63 8.45 -11.03
N ILE A 143 -8.33 8.63 -12.31
CA ILE A 143 -8.56 9.90 -13.04
C ILE A 143 -10.05 10.20 -13.16
N GLU A 144 -10.88 9.17 -13.17
CA GLU A 144 -12.33 9.26 -13.25
C GLU A 144 -12.98 10.05 -12.10
N GLU A 145 -12.31 10.18 -10.98
CA GLU A 145 -12.78 10.98 -9.85
C GLU A 145 -12.55 12.48 -10.03
N ASN A 146 -11.83 12.84 -11.07
CA ASN A 146 -11.53 14.22 -11.40
C ASN A 146 -11.77 14.48 -12.90
N PRO A 147 -13.02 14.77 -13.30
CA PRO A 147 -13.40 14.87 -14.71
C PRO A 147 -12.70 16.00 -15.47
N GLU A 148 -12.12 16.97 -14.78
CA GLU A 148 -11.35 18.05 -15.41
C GLU A 148 -9.95 17.61 -15.84
N LEU A 149 -9.47 16.50 -15.29
CA LEU A 149 -8.18 15.92 -15.67
C LEU A 149 -8.38 14.92 -16.80
N THR A 150 -7.60 15.08 -17.82
CA THR A 150 -7.48 14.06 -18.86
C THR A 150 -6.23 13.23 -18.61
N ILE A 151 -6.22 12.00 -19.10
CA ILE A 151 -5.02 11.14 -19.05
C ILE A 151 -3.80 11.85 -19.65
N ARG A 152 -4.01 12.65 -20.72
CA ARG A 152 -2.95 13.45 -21.33
C ARG A 152 -2.38 14.51 -20.37
N SER A 153 -3.24 15.20 -19.62
CA SER A 153 -2.81 16.20 -18.64
C SER A 153 -2.00 15.56 -17.53
N VAL A 154 -2.45 14.41 -17.05
CA VAL A 154 -1.77 13.68 -15.98
C VAL A 154 -0.42 13.14 -16.44
N LEU A 155 -0.36 12.47 -17.58
CA LEU A 155 0.88 11.85 -18.09
C LEU A 155 1.93 12.86 -18.56
N ASN A 156 1.52 14.05 -19.02
CA ASN A 156 2.45 15.11 -19.45
C ASN A 156 2.86 16.07 -18.34
N ASN A 157 2.18 16.04 -17.20
CA ASN A 157 2.48 16.92 -16.10
C ASN A 157 2.74 16.09 -14.84
N LEU A 158 4.00 15.86 -14.55
CA LEU A 158 4.42 15.07 -13.40
C LEU A 158 3.84 15.60 -12.09
N MET A 159 3.66 16.91 -11.96
CA MET A 159 3.08 17.50 -10.77
C MET A 159 1.62 17.05 -10.59
N LEU A 160 0.81 17.15 -11.62
CA LEU A 160 -0.59 16.67 -11.59
C LEU A 160 -0.64 15.17 -11.37
N TYR A 161 0.29 14.46 -12.00
CA TYR A 161 0.37 13.03 -11.89
C TYR A 161 0.71 12.56 -10.46
N HIS A 162 1.74 13.10 -9.84
CA HIS A 162 2.16 12.70 -8.49
C HIS A 162 1.10 13.03 -7.42
N GLU A 163 0.36 14.10 -7.59
CA GLU A 163 -0.78 14.44 -6.72
C GLU A 163 -2.02 13.61 -7.03
N GLY A 164 -2.29 13.37 -8.32
CA GLY A 164 -3.38 12.52 -8.79
C GLY A 164 -4.79 13.11 -8.68
N TRP A 165 -4.95 14.35 -8.20
CA TRP A 165 -6.24 14.87 -7.75
C TRP A 165 -6.61 16.26 -8.30
N GLY A 166 -5.84 16.79 -9.21
CA GLY A 166 -6.09 18.10 -9.78
C GLY A 166 -5.22 19.22 -9.23
N VAL A 167 -5.53 20.45 -9.63
CA VAL A 167 -4.68 21.62 -9.43
C VAL A 167 -4.42 21.92 -7.95
N ASP A 168 -5.41 21.74 -7.10
CA ASP A 168 -5.26 22.02 -5.66
C ASP A 168 -4.32 21.02 -5.00
N ALA A 169 -4.35 19.78 -5.46
CA ALA A 169 -3.44 18.74 -4.99
C ALA A 169 -1.99 18.96 -5.45
N VAL A 170 -1.78 19.57 -6.62
CA VAL A 170 -0.43 19.90 -7.14
C VAL A 170 0.38 20.77 -6.18
N LYS A 171 -0.26 21.57 -5.36
CA LYS A 171 0.41 22.39 -4.35
C LYS A 171 1.00 21.58 -3.19
N HIS A 172 0.66 20.32 -3.11
CA HIS A 172 1.13 19.46 -2.03
C HIS A 172 2.56 19.00 -2.27
N SER A 173 3.37 18.98 -1.21
CA SER A 173 4.77 18.59 -1.27
C SER A 173 5.03 17.17 -1.79
N LEU A 174 4.02 16.32 -1.75
CA LEU A 174 4.07 14.94 -2.24
C LEU A 174 4.42 14.82 -3.71
N THR A 175 4.11 15.85 -4.50
CA THR A 175 4.40 15.90 -5.94
C THR A 175 5.85 15.55 -6.27
N TYR A 176 6.78 15.98 -5.42
CA TYR A 176 8.21 15.79 -5.64
C TYR A 176 8.78 14.56 -4.95
N SER A 177 7.98 13.86 -4.17
CA SER A 177 8.43 12.71 -3.38
C SER A 177 8.19 11.36 -4.03
N GLY A 178 7.57 11.32 -5.21
CA GLY A 178 7.21 10.06 -5.86
C GLY A 178 6.32 9.17 -4.99
N GLY A 179 5.40 9.77 -4.24
CA GLY A 179 4.53 9.03 -3.32
C GLY A 179 5.14 8.71 -1.96
N GLN A 180 6.41 9.03 -1.71
CA GLN A 180 7.07 8.74 -0.42
C GLN A 180 6.35 9.35 0.77
N SER A 181 5.87 10.60 0.67
CA SER A 181 5.14 11.22 1.77
C SER A 181 3.79 10.56 2.01
N ARG A 182 3.11 10.06 0.97
CA ARG A 182 1.86 9.30 1.13
C ARG A 182 2.10 7.97 1.82
N GLY A 183 3.07 7.19 1.38
CA GLY A 183 3.49 5.97 2.06
C GLY A 183 3.88 6.23 3.51
N HIS A 184 4.57 7.35 3.77
CA HIS A 184 4.91 7.75 5.14
C HIS A 184 3.67 7.96 6.01
N VAL A 185 2.69 8.72 5.56
CA VAL A 185 1.49 8.99 6.37
C VAL A 185 0.53 7.80 6.45
N ARG A 186 0.43 6.98 5.41
CA ARG A 186 -0.53 5.88 5.35
C ARG A 186 -0.13 4.66 6.14
N THR A 187 1.12 4.22 6.00
CA THR A 187 1.60 2.96 6.59
C THR A 187 2.81 3.16 7.50
N PHE A 188 3.82 3.90 7.06
CA PHE A 188 5.07 4.01 7.80
C PHE A 188 4.92 4.69 9.16
N ALA A 189 4.18 5.80 9.26
CA ALA A 189 3.97 6.48 10.55
C ALA A 189 3.14 5.63 11.52
N PRO A 190 2.02 4.99 11.12
CA PRO A 190 1.34 3.99 11.92
C PRO A 190 2.24 2.87 12.43
N ALA A 191 3.02 2.27 11.54
CA ALA A 191 3.95 1.20 11.90
C ALA A 191 5.01 1.66 12.91
N ARG A 192 5.61 2.82 12.66
CA ARG A 192 6.65 3.41 13.52
C ARG A 192 6.14 3.76 14.92
N THR A 193 4.91 4.26 15.04
CA THR A 193 4.29 4.56 16.34
C THR A 193 4.18 3.31 17.21
N LEU A 194 4.13 2.15 16.58
CA LEU A 194 4.09 0.84 17.24
C LEU A 194 5.45 0.14 17.23
N GLU A 195 6.53 0.91 17.06
CA GLU A 195 7.93 0.44 17.12
C GLU A 195 8.29 -0.59 16.03
N PHE A 196 7.58 -0.58 14.90
CA PHE A 196 8.00 -1.33 13.72
C PHE A 196 8.93 -0.50 12.83
N SER A 197 9.87 -1.19 12.19
CA SER A 197 10.66 -0.67 11.08
C SER A 197 9.95 -0.99 9.78
N GLY A 198 9.34 0.01 9.16
CA GLY A 198 8.64 -0.11 7.88
C GLY A 198 9.61 -0.10 6.68
N PHE A 199 9.23 -0.79 5.61
CA PHE A 199 9.95 -0.80 4.35
C PHE A 199 8.98 -0.82 3.17
N SER A 200 9.02 0.23 2.34
CA SER A 200 8.18 0.39 1.15
C SER A 200 9.05 0.37 -0.11
N PRO A 201 9.26 -0.79 -0.74
CA PRO A 201 10.19 -0.93 -1.87
C PRO A 201 9.89 -0.01 -3.04
N TYR A 202 8.60 0.22 -3.35
CA TYR A 202 8.18 1.11 -4.45
C TYR A 202 8.49 2.59 -4.20
N ALA A 203 8.59 3.01 -2.95
CA ALA A 203 8.87 4.39 -2.57
C ALA A 203 10.38 4.71 -2.48
N LEU A 204 11.24 3.81 -2.89
CA LEU A 204 12.69 4.03 -2.90
C LEU A 204 13.12 4.85 -4.11
N PRO A 205 14.05 5.82 -3.96
CA PRO A 205 14.50 6.67 -5.05
C PRO A 205 14.94 5.91 -6.31
N ASN A 206 15.72 4.85 -6.15
CA ASN A 206 16.17 4.03 -7.28
C ASN A 206 15.04 3.32 -8.02
N VAL A 207 13.96 2.95 -7.31
CA VAL A 207 12.78 2.31 -7.92
C VAL A 207 11.93 3.37 -8.63
N ILE A 208 11.79 4.55 -8.04
CA ILE A 208 11.09 5.69 -8.65
C ILE A 208 11.77 6.09 -9.95
N GLU A 209 13.12 6.20 -9.96
CA GLU A 209 13.88 6.54 -11.16
C GLU A 209 13.64 5.55 -12.30
N VAL A 210 13.62 4.25 -12.01
CA VAL A 210 13.31 3.21 -13.00
C VAL A 210 11.86 3.33 -13.48
N ALA A 211 10.91 3.56 -12.58
CA ALA A 211 9.50 3.71 -12.92
C ALA A 211 9.25 4.94 -13.81
N GLU A 212 9.91 6.06 -13.54
CA GLU A 212 9.86 7.27 -14.39
C GLU A 212 10.43 7.05 -15.79
N GLY A 213 11.31 6.08 -15.96
CA GLY A 213 11.83 5.67 -17.28
C GLY A 213 10.85 4.86 -18.12
N ILE A 214 9.70 4.41 -17.60
CA ILE A 214 8.72 3.65 -18.36
C ILE A 214 7.90 4.59 -19.24
N PRO A 215 7.85 4.36 -20.59
CA PRO A 215 7.17 5.26 -21.52
C PRO A 215 5.65 5.02 -21.51
N PHE A 216 4.97 5.36 -20.42
CA PHE A 216 3.55 5.10 -20.24
C PHE A 216 2.65 5.67 -21.33
N ILE A 217 2.97 6.86 -21.84
CA ILE A 217 2.22 7.51 -22.93
C ILE A 217 2.21 6.64 -24.18
N GLU A 218 3.38 6.14 -24.57
CA GLU A 218 3.55 5.32 -25.77
C GLU A 218 2.89 3.95 -25.58
N LEU A 219 2.96 3.40 -24.38
CA LEU A 219 2.42 2.08 -24.07
C LEU A 219 0.90 2.08 -23.90
N THR A 220 0.30 3.20 -23.52
CA THR A 220 -1.16 3.31 -23.33
C THR A 220 -1.90 3.93 -24.50
N ASP A 221 -1.19 4.51 -25.48
CA ASP A 221 -1.81 5.29 -26.58
C ASP A 221 -2.76 6.38 -26.06
N TRP A 222 -2.50 6.97 -24.91
CA TRP A 222 -3.37 7.93 -24.21
C TRP A 222 -4.71 7.36 -23.74
N ASP A 223 -4.83 6.04 -23.66
CA ASP A 223 -6.04 5.37 -23.20
C ASP A 223 -5.97 5.18 -21.67
N HIS A 224 -6.93 5.75 -20.96
CA HIS A 224 -7.04 5.70 -19.52
C HIS A 224 -7.29 4.26 -19.00
N ASP A 225 -8.18 3.52 -19.66
CA ASP A 225 -8.53 2.17 -19.23
C ASP A 225 -7.34 1.19 -19.33
N ARG A 226 -6.36 1.54 -20.16
CA ARG A 226 -5.14 0.75 -20.32
C ARG A 226 -4.11 0.98 -19.21
N LEU A 227 -4.20 2.07 -18.44
CA LEU A 227 -3.21 2.37 -17.39
C LEU A 227 -3.16 1.29 -16.31
N TYR A 228 -4.31 0.91 -15.77
CA TYR A 228 -4.37 -0.13 -14.74
C TYR A 228 -3.93 -1.49 -15.29
N SER A 229 -4.39 -1.84 -16.49
CA SER A 229 -3.97 -3.07 -17.17
C SER A 229 -2.47 -3.09 -17.41
N LEU A 230 -1.89 -1.97 -17.84
CA LEU A 230 -0.45 -1.83 -18.05
C LEU A 230 0.33 -2.00 -16.75
N LYS A 231 -0.11 -1.37 -15.65
CA LYS A 231 0.51 -1.56 -14.34
C LYS A 231 0.52 -3.04 -13.94
N GLY A 232 -0.63 -3.68 -14.03
CA GLY A 232 -0.77 -5.10 -13.72
C GLY A 232 0.17 -5.96 -14.57
N GLU A 233 0.29 -5.66 -15.87
CA GLU A 233 1.17 -6.37 -16.76
C GLU A 233 2.66 -6.12 -16.47
N VAL A 234 3.05 -4.89 -16.21
CA VAL A 234 4.44 -4.52 -15.86
C VAL A 234 4.87 -5.23 -14.58
N VAL A 235 4.06 -5.17 -13.53
CA VAL A 235 4.38 -5.83 -12.26
C VAL A 235 4.41 -7.34 -12.42
N ARG A 236 3.39 -7.92 -13.05
CA ARG A 236 3.32 -9.38 -13.30
C ARG A 236 4.53 -9.89 -14.08
N ARG A 237 4.86 -9.25 -15.21
CA ARG A 237 6.04 -9.64 -16.02
C ARG A 237 7.35 -9.43 -15.27
N GLY A 238 7.45 -8.35 -14.49
CA GLY A 238 8.61 -8.09 -13.66
C GLY A 238 8.81 -9.14 -12.58
N VAL A 239 7.73 -9.52 -11.89
CA VAL A 239 7.76 -10.61 -10.90
C VAL A 239 8.12 -11.94 -11.58
N GLU A 240 7.46 -12.29 -12.69
CA GLU A 240 7.73 -13.53 -13.41
C GLU A 240 9.18 -13.62 -13.92
N ALA A 241 9.70 -12.53 -14.48
CA ALA A 241 11.09 -12.49 -14.96
C ALA A 241 12.13 -12.66 -13.84
N VAL A 242 11.82 -12.19 -12.62
CA VAL A 242 12.73 -12.27 -11.48
C VAL A 242 12.56 -13.57 -10.70
N THR A 243 11.33 -14.01 -10.52
CA THR A 243 11.00 -15.10 -9.59
C THR A 243 10.66 -16.42 -10.28
N GLY A 244 10.31 -16.38 -11.58
CA GLY A 244 9.74 -17.51 -12.31
C GLY A 244 8.27 -17.79 -11.94
N ILE A 245 7.63 -16.95 -11.11
CA ILE A 245 6.26 -17.13 -10.64
C ILE A 245 5.33 -16.23 -11.43
N THR A 246 4.29 -16.79 -12.04
CA THR A 246 3.21 -16.02 -12.68
C THR A 246 2.25 -15.52 -11.61
N MET A 247 2.33 -14.22 -11.33
CA MET A 247 1.55 -13.56 -10.28
C MET A 247 0.07 -13.41 -10.68
N PRO A 248 -0.89 -13.79 -9.83
CA PRO A 248 -2.30 -13.45 -10.04
C PRO A 248 -2.52 -11.93 -10.04
N VAL A 249 -3.42 -11.45 -10.89
CA VAL A 249 -3.83 -10.05 -10.95
C VAL A 249 -5.35 -9.98 -10.85
N PHE A 250 -5.84 -9.29 -9.84
CA PHE A 250 -7.27 -9.11 -9.59
C PHE A 250 -7.69 -7.67 -9.86
N GLU A 251 -8.99 -7.44 -9.96
CA GLU A 251 -9.58 -6.12 -10.09
C GLU A 251 -9.18 -5.21 -8.93
N LYS A 252 -8.87 -3.96 -9.24
CA LYS A 252 -8.41 -2.99 -8.23
C LYS A 252 -9.53 -2.67 -7.23
N ARG A 253 -9.15 -2.67 -5.96
CA ARG A 253 -9.95 -2.13 -4.86
C ARG A 253 -9.11 -1.15 -4.06
N ARG A 254 -9.76 -0.13 -3.51
CA ARG A 254 -9.08 0.78 -2.58
C ARG A 254 -8.89 0.07 -1.25
N PHE A 255 -7.70 0.15 -0.67
CA PHE A 255 -7.34 -0.50 0.59
C PHE A 255 -8.35 -0.27 1.70
N GLN A 256 -8.76 0.98 1.93
CA GLN A 256 -9.72 1.32 2.97
C GLN A 256 -11.13 0.73 2.72
N ASN A 257 -11.51 0.52 1.46
CA ASN A 257 -12.81 -0.07 1.10
C ASN A 257 -12.75 -1.60 0.99
N GLY A 258 -11.56 -2.17 0.87
CA GLY A 258 -11.34 -3.60 0.87
C GLY A 258 -11.28 -4.19 2.27
N ALA A 259 -10.72 -3.43 3.22
CA ALA A 259 -10.59 -3.84 4.61
C ALA A 259 -11.93 -3.81 5.37
N VAL A 260 -12.85 -2.91 5.02
CA VAL A 260 -14.18 -2.77 5.64
C VAL A 260 -15.27 -2.66 4.57
N ASP A 261 -16.47 -3.18 4.84
CA ASP A 261 -17.61 -3.01 3.96
C ASP A 261 -18.11 -1.55 3.93
N GLY A 262 -18.89 -1.18 2.89
CA GLY A 262 -19.34 0.20 2.68
C GLY A 262 -20.16 0.78 3.84
N ARG A 263 -20.98 -0.03 4.52
CA ARG A 263 -21.78 0.42 5.67
C ARG A 263 -20.90 0.67 6.90
N THR A 264 -19.98 -0.24 7.14
CA THR A 264 -18.98 -0.12 8.20
C THR A 264 -18.09 1.09 7.99
N PHE A 265 -17.70 1.34 6.74
CA PHE A 265 -16.92 2.50 6.36
C PHE A 265 -17.63 3.82 6.71
N GLU A 266 -18.91 3.97 6.35
CA GLU A 266 -19.73 5.14 6.67
C GLU A 266 -19.93 5.37 8.18
N ASN A 267 -19.91 4.31 8.96
CA ASN A 267 -20.03 4.40 10.42
C ASN A 267 -18.75 4.87 11.12
N VAL A 268 -17.59 4.58 10.53
CA VAL A 268 -16.28 4.91 11.10
C VAL A 268 -15.81 6.29 10.65
N PHE A 269 -15.99 6.58 9.36
CA PHE A 269 -15.39 7.75 8.73
C PHE A 269 -16.41 8.85 8.45
N PRO A 270 -16.13 10.09 8.88
CA PRO A 270 -16.97 11.23 8.52
C PRO A 270 -17.09 11.42 7.02
N THR A 271 -18.31 11.72 6.55
CA THR A 271 -18.55 12.10 5.15
C THR A 271 -18.23 13.56 4.88
N ASP A 272 -18.27 14.42 5.91
CA ASP A 272 -17.90 15.84 5.81
C ASP A 272 -16.40 16.02 6.11
N GLU A 273 -15.66 16.41 5.09
CA GLU A 273 -14.20 16.68 5.22
C GLU A 273 -13.85 17.69 6.32
N ARG A 274 -14.77 18.61 6.63
CA ARG A 274 -14.59 19.59 7.70
C ARG A 274 -14.46 18.95 9.07
N GLU A 275 -14.97 17.75 9.27
CA GLU A 275 -14.83 17.03 10.53
C GLU A 275 -13.39 16.55 10.76
N TYR A 276 -12.72 16.07 9.72
CA TYR A 276 -11.29 15.72 9.82
C TYR A 276 -10.45 16.96 10.17
N ARG A 277 -10.74 18.10 9.52
CA ARG A 277 -10.03 19.34 9.78
C ARG A 277 -10.27 19.85 11.21
N ARG A 278 -11.50 19.74 11.74
CA ARG A 278 -11.81 20.08 13.15
C ARG A 278 -11.07 19.16 14.11
N ALA A 279 -11.08 17.85 13.84
CA ALA A 279 -10.37 16.89 14.67
C ALA A 279 -8.86 17.16 14.68
N PHE A 280 -8.28 17.56 13.55
CA PHE A 280 -6.87 17.97 13.48
C PHE A 280 -6.61 19.26 14.26
N ALA A 281 -7.44 20.30 14.09
CA ALA A 281 -7.28 21.56 14.81
C ALA A 281 -7.33 21.37 16.33
N ALA A 282 -8.21 20.49 16.82
CA ALA A 282 -8.35 20.17 18.24
C ALA A 282 -7.10 19.50 18.88
N LEU A 283 -6.11 19.09 18.08
CA LEU A 283 -4.84 18.59 18.63
C LEU A 283 -3.95 19.71 19.21
N TYR A 284 -4.23 20.95 18.81
CA TYR A 284 -3.40 22.13 19.13
C TYR A 284 -4.11 23.15 20.05
N GLU A 285 -5.33 22.85 20.47
CA GLU A 285 -6.11 23.59 21.47
C GLU A 285 -5.84 23.04 22.89
#